data_58922970ba229c3cf10538603e60bcba
#
_entry.id   58922970ba229c3cf10538603e60bcba
#
_cell.length_a   1.000
_cell.length_b   1.000
_cell.length_c   1.000
_cell.angle_alpha   90.00
_cell.angle_beta   90.00
_cell.angle_gamma   90.00
#
_symmetry.space_group_name_H-M   'P 1'
#
loop_
_entity.id
_entity.type
_entity.pdbx_description
1 polymer ?
#
loop_
_entity_poly.entity_id
_entity_poly.type
_entity_poly.pdbx_seq_one_letter_code
_entity_poly.pdbx_strand_id
1 'polypeptide(L)'
;MSVWPPVVLAPMAGVTNWPFRAICRRFGAGLYVSEMVTARPLVEGRAKTLMLAEFGKDESPRSLQLYGVDPYYVGEAVKWLVDEGHVDHIDMNFGCPVPKVTRKGGGSAIPAKPRLLANIVRAAVQNAGEIPVTIKFRMGLDDGLLTYRDAGRVAEDEGCKAVALHARTAAQLYDGEARWDAIADLKRKVRTIPVLGNGDIWEAHDALRMMRETGCDGVVIGRGCLGRPWLFRDLADVFEGREPMNPPSFGEIADIALEHAALLSEWAGEAPAMRMFRRHSSWYTKGFRGSAKLRSRLMRVTTLSELREVLRAADPDEPFPPDAMRVPRGKTAGRQKVSLPEGFLENRLTDDTPPVHIETPALSGG
;
A
#
# COMPACT_ATOMS: atom_id res chain seq x y z
N MET A 1 13.62 3.13 14.59
CA MET A 1 12.90 1.84 14.42
C MET A 1 13.73 0.96 13.50
N SER A 2 13.97 -0.29 13.86
CA SER A 2 14.60 -1.30 13.00
C SER A 2 13.53 -2.28 12.51
N VAL A 3 13.60 -2.68 11.23
CA VAL A 3 12.64 -3.61 10.62
C VAL A 3 13.43 -4.76 9.99
N TRP A 4 13.16 -5.98 10.43
CA TRP A 4 13.76 -7.18 9.87
C TRP A 4 12.71 -8.28 9.70
N PRO A 5 12.66 -8.97 8.57
CA PRO A 5 13.36 -8.67 7.32
C PRO A 5 12.98 -7.28 6.77
N PRO A 6 13.77 -6.68 5.86
CA PRO A 6 13.51 -5.35 5.31
C PRO A 6 12.38 -5.36 4.27
N VAL A 7 11.22 -5.81 4.72
CA VAL A 7 10.01 -6.04 3.92
C VAL A 7 8.88 -5.19 4.46
N VAL A 8 8.21 -4.46 3.59
CA VAL A 8 7.09 -3.59 3.92
C VAL A 8 5.85 -3.99 3.13
N LEU A 9 4.69 -4.15 3.79
CA LEU A 9 3.41 -4.24 3.11
C LEU A 9 3.06 -2.85 2.56
N ALA A 10 2.86 -2.76 1.24
CA ALA A 10 2.45 -1.52 0.59
C ALA A 10 1.07 -1.05 1.07
N PRO A 11 0.90 0.24 1.33
CA PRO A 11 -0.43 0.82 1.55
C PRO A 11 -1.29 0.68 0.30
N MET A 12 -2.46 0.05 0.44
CA MET A 12 -3.39 -0.19 -0.67
C MET A 12 -4.82 0.18 -0.23
N ALA A 13 -5.36 1.26 -0.82
CA ALA A 13 -6.68 1.78 -0.48
C ALA A 13 -7.79 0.73 -0.64
N GLY A 14 -8.58 0.55 0.41
CA GLY A 14 -9.63 -0.45 0.52
C GLY A 14 -9.13 -1.89 0.65
N VAL A 15 -7.86 -2.09 0.96
CA VAL A 15 -7.24 -3.41 1.11
C VAL A 15 -6.49 -3.54 2.44
N THR A 16 -5.56 -2.64 2.73
CA THR A 16 -4.68 -2.76 3.90
C THR A 16 -5.27 -2.14 5.16
N ASN A 17 -6.57 -2.40 5.40
CA ASN A 17 -7.21 -2.23 6.70
C ASN A 17 -6.59 -3.19 7.74
N TRP A 18 -6.86 -2.95 9.04
CA TRP A 18 -6.21 -3.77 10.08
C TRP A 18 -6.52 -5.28 9.95
N PRO A 19 -7.73 -5.76 9.52
CA PRO A 19 -7.97 -7.16 9.30
C PRO A 19 -7.01 -7.81 8.28
N PHE A 20 -6.78 -7.15 7.14
CA PHE A 20 -5.84 -7.66 6.13
C PHE A 20 -4.40 -7.64 6.64
N ARG A 21 -4.00 -6.56 7.35
CA ARG A 21 -2.66 -6.49 7.97
C ARG A 21 -2.46 -7.58 9.00
N ALA A 22 -3.47 -7.87 9.84
CA ALA A 22 -3.43 -8.96 10.82
C ALA A 22 -3.18 -10.32 10.15
N ILE A 23 -3.90 -10.60 9.05
CA ILE A 23 -3.69 -11.84 8.28
C ILE A 23 -2.26 -11.89 7.73
N CYS A 24 -1.74 -10.82 7.13
CA CYS A 24 -0.38 -10.80 6.60
C CYS A 24 0.68 -10.99 7.70
N ARG A 25 0.51 -10.34 8.86
CA ARG A 25 1.43 -10.42 10.01
C ARG A 25 1.57 -11.82 10.59
N ARG A 26 0.54 -12.66 10.50
CA ARG A 26 0.63 -14.06 10.94
C ARG A 26 1.68 -14.87 10.19
N PHE A 27 1.98 -14.47 8.96
CA PHE A 27 2.91 -15.21 8.10
C PHE A 27 4.35 -14.74 8.20
N GLY A 28 4.62 -13.53 8.66
CA GLY A 28 6.00 -13.09 8.72
C GLY A 28 6.19 -11.74 9.40
N ALA A 29 7.44 -11.45 9.70
CA ALA A 29 7.86 -10.15 10.20
C ALA A 29 7.98 -9.12 9.07
N GLY A 30 8.05 -7.87 9.45
CA GLY A 30 8.16 -6.73 8.54
C GLY A 30 7.38 -5.53 9.06
N LEU A 31 7.21 -4.53 8.20
CA LEU A 31 6.39 -3.36 8.51
C LEU A 31 5.10 -3.40 7.69
N TYR A 32 3.95 -3.29 8.35
CA TYR A 32 2.64 -3.40 7.72
C TYR A 32 1.93 -2.04 7.74
N VAL A 33 1.99 -1.32 6.61
CA VAL A 33 1.46 0.04 6.50
C VAL A 33 -0.05 0.01 6.24
N SER A 34 -0.81 0.87 6.92
CA SER A 34 -2.25 1.01 6.73
C SER A 34 -2.59 1.50 5.32
N GLU A 35 -3.86 1.44 4.94
CA GLU A 35 -4.33 2.22 3.80
C GLU A 35 -4.22 3.73 4.07
N MET A 36 -4.25 4.55 3.00
CA MET A 36 -4.06 5.99 3.16
C MET A 36 -5.23 6.65 3.91
N VAL A 37 -4.91 7.38 4.96
CA VAL A 37 -5.82 8.18 5.77
C VAL A 37 -5.67 9.65 5.36
N THR A 38 -6.78 10.35 5.13
CA THR A 38 -6.75 11.75 4.70
C THR A 38 -6.58 12.68 5.90
N ALA A 39 -5.60 13.58 5.87
CA ALA A 39 -5.19 14.43 6.98
C ALA A 39 -6.34 15.34 7.49
N ARG A 40 -6.93 16.15 6.62
CA ARG A 40 -8.00 17.09 7.03
C ARG A 40 -9.23 16.39 7.63
N PRO A 41 -9.84 15.36 7.02
CA PRO A 41 -10.92 14.62 7.66
C PRO A 41 -10.54 13.92 8.96
N LEU A 42 -9.26 13.57 9.16
CA LEU A 42 -8.76 13.03 10.42
C LEU A 42 -8.81 14.10 11.51
N VAL A 43 -8.27 15.30 11.26
CA VAL A 43 -8.31 16.46 12.17
C VAL A 43 -9.75 16.89 12.47
N GLU A 44 -10.64 16.81 11.46
CA GLU A 44 -12.08 17.11 11.63
C GLU A 44 -12.83 15.99 12.42
N GLY A 45 -12.18 14.91 12.83
CA GLY A 45 -12.78 13.83 13.61
C GLY A 45 -13.84 13.01 12.87
N ARG A 46 -13.74 12.91 11.53
CA ARG A 46 -14.75 12.18 10.74
C ARG A 46 -14.70 10.69 11.03
N ALA A 47 -15.81 10.13 11.50
CA ALA A 47 -15.91 8.73 11.95
C ALA A 47 -15.33 7.70 10.97
N LYS A 48 -15.59 7.87 9.67
CA LYS A 48 -15.04 6.97 8.67
C LYS A 48 -13.52 7.06 8.54
N THR A 49 -12.94 8.23 8.71
CA THR A 49 -11.49 8.45 8.65
C THR A 49 -10.83 7.89 9.92
N LEU A 50 -11.45 8.08 11.07
CA LEU A 50 -11.01 7.47 12.33
C LEU A 50 -11.00 5.94 12.23
N MET A 51 -12.08 5.34 11.69
CA MET A 51 -12.15 3.90 11.45
C MET A 51 -11.00 3.38 10.54
N LEU A 52 -10.61 4.15 9.51
CA LEU A 52 -9.49 3.77 8.64
C LEU A 52 -8.12 3.89 9.34
N ALA A 53 -8.03 4.72 10.36
CA ALA A 53 -6.82 4.90 11.17
C ALA A 53 -6.67 3.84 12.27
N GLU A 54 -7.66 2.96 12.46
CA GLU A 54 -7.63 1.92 13.49
C GLU A 54 -6.54 0.87 13.26
N PHE A 55 -6.04 0.36 14.36
CA PHE A 55 -5.09 -0.76 14.42
C PHE A 55 -5.70 -1.95 15.16
N GLY A 56 -5.25 -3.15 14.82
CA GLY A 56 -5.59 -4.34 15.57
C GLY A 56 -5.03 -4.27 17.00
N LYS A 57 -5.70 -4.95 17.94
CA LYS A 57 -5.36 -4.91 19.37
C LYS A 57 -3.87 -5.19 19.67
N ASP A 58 -3.27 -6.14 18.94
CA ASP A 58 -1.88 -6.56 19.11
C ASP A 58 -0.98 -6.08 17.96
N GLU A 59 -1.41 -5.06 17.22
CA GLU A 59 -0.66 -4.54 16.09
C GLU A 59 0.49 -3.64 16.55
N SER A 60 1.72 -4.11 16.34
CA SER A 60 2.96 -3.38 16.60
C SER A 60 4.03 -3.80 15.58
N PRO A 61 4.80 -2.85 15.00
CA PRO A 61 4.57 -1.40 15.12
C PRO A 61 3.31 -0.94 14.37
N ARG A 62 2.67 0.12 14.89
CA ARG A 62 1.49 0.75 14.28
C ARG A 62 1.94 1.75 13.23
N SER A 63 1.83 1.36 11.97
CA SER A 63 2.29 2.14 10.82
C SER A 63 1.11 2.69 10.04
N LEU A 64 0.97 4.03 10.02
CA LEU A 64 -0.14 4.70 9.35
C LEU A 64 0.35 5.45 8.11
N GLN A 65 -0.34 5.27 6.97
CA GLN A 65 -0.11 6.13 5.83
C GLN A 65 -1.05 7.33 5.84
N LEU A 66 -0.46 8.53 5.86
CA LEU A 66 -1.17 9.80 5.79
C LEU A 66 -1.15 10.37 4.36
N TYR A 67 -2.23 11.03 3.97
CA TYR A 67 -2.39 11.74 2.72
C TYR A 67 -2.93 13.15 2.97
N GLY A 68 -2.33 14.14 2.37
CA GLY A 68 -2.79 15.54 2.42
C GLY A 68 -2.12 16.37 1.34
N VAL A 69 -2.74 17.50 0.98
CA VAL A 69 -2.22 18.47 0.01
C VAL A 69 -1.85 19.80 0.68
N ASP A 70 -2.28 19.99 1.91
CA ASP A 70 -2.09 21.19 2.70
C ASP A 70 -1.13 20.91 3.86
N PRO A 71 0.05 21.59 3.93
CA PRO A 71 1.01 21.41 5.01
C PRO A 71 0.41 21.64 6.40
N TYR A 72 -0.51 22.59 6.55
CA TYR A 72 -1.16 22.87 7.84
C TYR A 72 -1.93 21.64 8.35
N TYR A 73 -2.85 21.10 7.54
CA TYR A 73 -3.64 19.93 7.96
C TYR A 73 -2.78 18.68 8.12
N VAL A 74 -1.70 18.55 7.37
CA VAL A 74 -0.75 17.44 7.55
C VAL A 74 -0.05 17.57 8.90
N GLY A 75 0.45 18.76 9.24
CA GLY A 75 1.08 19.00 10.54
C GLY A 75 0.13 18.72 11.71
N GLU A 76 -1.10 19.24 11.66
CA GLU A 76 -2.11 19.01 12.70
C GLU A 76 -2.50 17.52 12.85
N ALA A 77 -2.62 16.82 11.70
CA ALA A 77 -2.93 15.38 11.73
C ALA A 77 -1.78 14.56 12.35
N VAL A 78 -0.53 14.88 12.00
CA VAL A 78 0.65 14.22 12.57
C VAL A 78 0.73 14.50 14.06
N LYS A 79 0.57 15.76 14.47
CA LYS A 79 0.56 16.14 15.87
C LYS A 79 -0.49 15.37 16.66
N TRP A 80 -1.71 15.30 16.17
CA TRP A 80 -2.79 14.54 16.80
C TRP A 80 -2.43 13.05 16.96
N LEU A 81 -1.89 12.42 15.89
CA LEU A 81 -1.50 11.02 15.92
C LEU A 81 -0.39 10.72 16.94
N VAL A 82 0.52 11.67 17.15
CA VAL A 82 1.64 11.54 18.08
C VAL A 82 1.17 11.81 19.53
N ASP A 83 0.42 12.88 19.74
CA ASP A 83 -0.07 13.28 21.08
C ASP A 83 -0.99 12.18 21.68
N GLU A 84 -1.81 11.54 20.87
CA GLU A 84 -2.66 10.42 21.26
C GLU A 84 -1.89 9.08 21.40
N GLY A 85 -0.59 9.07 21.10
CA GLY A 85 0.20 7.83 21.09
C GLY A 85 -0.36 6.76 20.14
N HIS A 86 -0.95 7.21 19.03
CA HIS A 86 -1.73 6.37 18.11
C HIS A 86 -0.85 5.58 17.14
N VAL A 87 0.35 6.07 16.84
CA VAL A 87 1.25 5.52 15.82
C VAL A 87 2.68 5.34 16.33
N ASP A 88 3.39 4.39 15.73
CA ASP A 88 4.83 4.15 15.93
C ASP A 88 5.62 4.52 14.66
N HIS A 89 4.93 4.76 13.54
CA HIS A 89 5.50 5.14 12.25
C HIS A 89 4.47 5.85 11.39
N ILE A 90 4.89 6.88 10.66
CA ILE A 90 4.06 7.62 9.68
C ILE A 90 4.70 7.49 8.30
N ASP A 91 3.90 7.03 7.31
CA ASP A 91 4.28 7.05 5.90
C ASP A 91 3.45 8.08 5.14
N MET A 92 4.08 8.92 4.31
CA MET A 92 3.38 9.94 3.53
C MET A 92 3.11 9.46 2.11
N ASN A 93 1.87 9.64 1.62
CA ASN A 93 1.47 9.22 0.29
C ASN A 93 1.71 10.31 -0.76
N PHE A 94 2.70 10.08 -1.62
CA PHE A 94 2.97 10.86 -2.83
C PHE A 94 2.96 9.99 -4.10
N GLY A 95 2.26 8.85 -4.05
CA GLY A 95 2.24 7.89 -5.16
C GLY A 95 0.86 7.49 -5.67
N CYS A 96 -0.23 7.92 -5.04
CA CYS A 96 -1.58 7.55 -5.48
C CYS A 96 -1.90 8.16 -6.86
N PRO A 97 -2.16 7.35 -7.91
CA PRO A 97 -2.33 7.85 -9.27
C PRO A 97 -3.79 8.04 -9.66
N VAL A 98 -4.74 7.74 -8.76
CA VAL A 98 -6.16 7.74 -9.15
C VAL A 98 -6.68 9.17 -9.44
N PRO A 99 -7.51 9.36 -10.48
CA PRO A 99 -7.97 10.68 -10.89
C PRO A 99 -8.67 11.47 -9.78
N LYS A 100 -9.37 10.79 -8.87
CA LYS A 100 -10.02 11.41 -7.70
C LYS A 100 -9.03 12.15 -6.78
N VAL A 101 -7.77 11.71 -6.76
CA VAL A 101 -6.68 12.28 -5.95
C VAL A 101 -5.91 13.30 -6.78
N THR A 102 -5.48 12.93 -7.99
CA THR A 102 -4.61 13.79 -8.82
C THR A 102 -5.31 15.04 -9.35
N ARG A 103 -6.63 15.00 -9.65
CA ARG A 103 -7.43 16.20 -10.00
C ARG A 103 -7.43 17.28 -8.92
N LYS A 104 -7.12 16.90 -7.69
CA LYS A 104 -6.99 17.83 -6.54
C LYS A 104 -5.53 18.20 -6.26
N GLY A 105 -4.61 17.88 -7.16
CA GLY A 105 -3.18 18.13 -7.00
C GLY A 105 -2.49 17.23 -6.00
N GLY A 106 -3.12 16.13 -5.57
CA GLY A 106 -2.61 15.26 -4.53
C GLY A 106 -1.94 13.98 -5.02
N GLY A 107 -1.46 13.16 -4.09
CA GLY A 107 -0.81 11.89 -4.38
C GLY A 107 0.38 12.04 -5.33
N SER A 108 0.35 11.36 -6.48
CA SER A 108 1.43 11.41 -7.47
C SER A 108 1.59 12.77 -8.17
N ALA A 109 0.69 13.73 -7.98
CA ALA A 109 0.82 15.06 -8.51
C ALA A 109 1.78 15.95 -7.67
N ILE A 110 1.82 15.76 -6.33
CA ILE A 110 2.60 16.63 -5.43
C ILE A 110 4.08 16.68 -5.79
N PRO A 111 4.79 15.57 -6.13
CA PRO A 111 6.21 15.64 -6.49
C PRO A 111 6.52 16.46 -7.74
N ALA A 112 5.53 16.83 -8.55
CA ALA A 112 5.70 17.78 -9.64
C ALA A 112 5.90 19.23 -9.17
N LYS A 113 5.58 19.52 -7.88
CA LYS A 113 5.83 20.81 -7.20
C LYS A 113 6.80 20.59 -6.02
N PRO A 114 8.12 20.65 -6.25
CA PRO A 114 9.11 20.28 -5.22
C PRO A 114 9.04 21.12 -3.94
N ARG A 115 8.69 22.41 -4.03
CA ARG A 115 8.52 23.28 -2.86
C ARG A 115 7.31 22.90 -2.01
N LEU A 116 6.17 22.59 -2.67
CA LEU A 116 4.99 22.08 -1.96
C LEU A 116 5.29 20.74 -1.29
N LEU A 117 5.97 19.83 -2.00
CA LEU A 117 6.42 18.56 -1.42
C LEU A 117 7.27 18.80 -0.17
N ALA A 118 8.28 19.69 -0.25
CA ALA A 118 9.14 20.03 0.88
C ALA A 118 8.35 20.57 2.08
N ASN A 119 7.40 21.49 1.84
CA ASN A 119 6.58 22.08 2.90
C ASN A 119 5.68 21.02 3.58
N ILE A 120 5.09 20.10 2.82
CA ILE A 120 4.27 19.02 3.38
C ILE A 120 5.14 18.05 4.19
N VAL A 121 6.29 17.63 3.65
CA VAL A 121 7.21 16.71 4.35
C VAL A 121 7.76 17.37 5.62
N ARG A 122 8.20 18.62 5.53
CA ARG A 122 8.67 19.40 6.69
C ARG A 122 7.61 19.48 7.78
N ALA A 123 6.36 19.79 7.43
CA ALA A 123 5.27 19.86 8.39
C ALA A 123 5.04 18.50 9.07
N ALA A 124 5.12 17.40 8.34
CA ALA A 124 5.02 16.07 8.90
C ALA A 124 6.19 15.76 9.86
N VAL A 125 7.43 15.99 9.43
CA VAL A 125 8.63 15.67 10.23
C VAL A 125 8.72 16.53 11.49
N GLN A 126 8.45 17.82 11.39
CA GLN A 126 8.50 18.74 12.56
C GLN A 126 7.47 18.41 13.65
N ASN A 127 6.31 17.88 13.27
CA ASN A 127 5.26 17.51 14.22
C ASN A 127 5.33 16.04 14.67
N ALA A 128 6.21 15.22 14.08
CA ALA A 128 6.34 13.80 14.40
C ALA A 128 7.20 13.52 15.65
N GLY A 129 7.98 14.48 16.14
CA GLY A 129 8.92 14.27 17.25
C GLY A 129 9.87 13.12 16.95
N GLU A 130 9.90 12.11 17.80
CA GLU A 130 10.75 10.92 17.65
C GLU A 130 10.13 9.84 16.71
N ILE A 131 8.88 10.00 16.32
CA ILE A 131 8.19 9.05 15.42
C ILE A 131 8.79 9.17 14.01
N PRO A 132 9.30 8.05 13.44
CA PRO A 132 9.88 8.08 12.10
C PRO A 132 8.84 8.39 11.02
N VAL A 133 9.19 9.33 10.14
CA VAL A 133 8.41 9.68 8.94
C VAL A 133 9.11 9.14 7.71
N THR A 134 8.37 8.44 6.84
CA THR A 134 8.82 7.98 5.53
C THR A 134 7.90 8.52 4.43
N ILE A 135 8.34 8.44 3.19
CA ILE A 135 7.49 8.80 2.06
C ILE A 135 7.46 7.70 1.01
N LYS A 136 6.29 7.51 0.38
CA LYS A 136 6.14 6.59 -0.74
C LYS A 136 5.61 7.32 -1.98
N PHE A 137 6.33 7.18 -3.11
CA PHE A 137 6.02 7.88 -4.35
C PHE A 137 6.19 7.00 -5.59
N ARG A 138 5.82 7.53 -6.75
CA ARG A 138 6.03 6.94 -8.08
C ARG A 138 7.15 7.66 -8.82
N MET A 139 7.55 7.12 -9.98
CA MET A 139 8.61 7.70 -10.80
C MET A 139 8.31 9.12 -11.27
N GLY A 140 7.05 9.48 -11.39
CA GLY A 140 6.56 10.76 -11.87
C GLY A 140 5.14 10.63 -12.42
N LEU A 141 4.70 11.65 -13.15
CA LEU A 141 3.37 11.63 -13.77
C LEU A 141 3.35 10.73 -15.00
N ASP A 142 4.30 10.89 -15.88
CA ASP A 142 4.50 10.11 -17.11
C ASP A 142 6.01 10.11 -17.47
N ASP A 143 6.34 9.60 -18.65
CA ASP A 143 7.73 9.53 -19.11
C ASP A 143 8.33 10.90 -19.44
N GLY A 144 7.51 11.91 -19.73
CA GLY A 144 7.91 13.29 -19.96
C GLY A 144 8.17 14.07 -18.67
N LEU A 145 7.63 13.61 -17.54
CA LEU A 145 7.79 14.28 -16.24
C LEU A 145 8.08 13.27 -15.11
N LEU A 146 9.35 12.89 -15.02
CA LEU A 146 9.88 12.05 -13.95
C LEU A 146 10.32 12.95 -12.77
N THR A 147 9.79 12.66 -11.58
CA THR A 147 9.98 13.50 -10.39
C THR A 147 10.68 12.76 -9.23
N TYR A 148 10.94 11.46 -9.36
CA TYR A 148 11.40 10.61 -8.26
C TYR A 148 12.76 11.03 -7.68
N ARG A 149 13.67 11.58 -8.51
CA ARG A 149 14.98 12.04 -8.06
C ARG A 149 14.86 13.22 -7.11
N ASP A 150 14.06 14.20 -7.50
CA ASP A 150 13.82 15.40 -6.69
C ASP A 150 13.02 15.03 -5.43
N ALA A 151 12.01 14.16 -5.55
CA ALA A 151 11.24 13.69 -4.41
C ALA A 151 12.11 12.97 -3.37
N GLY A 152 13.04 12.13 -3.82
CA GLY A 152 13.97 11.44 -2.93
C GLY A 152 14.89 12.41 -2.18
N ARG A 153 15.46 13.41 -2.89
CA ARG A 153 16.31 14.44 -2.28
C ARG A 153 15.54 15.29 -1.30
N VAL A 154 14.35 15.76 -1.67
CA VAL A 154 13.49 16.53 -0.76
C VAL A 154 13.22 15.73 0.52
N ALA A 155 12.92 14.45 0.41
CA ALA A 155 12.68 13.61 1.58
C ALA A 155 13.91 13.51 2.50
N GLU A 156 15.09 13.32 1.91
CA GLU A 156 16.35 13.25 2.62
C GLU A 156 16.68 14.58 3.30
N ASP A 157 16.56 15.69 2.58
CA ASP A 157 16.85 17.05 3.06
C ASP A 157 15.87 17.49 4.18
N GLU A 158 14.60 17.07 4.12
CA GLU A 158 13.59 17.42 5.13
C GLU A 158 13.54 16.42 6.31
N GLY A 159 14.45 15.44 6.37
CA GLY A 159 14.67 14.59 7.54
C GLY A 159 13.81 13.32 7.61
N CYS A 160 13.24 12.87 6.50
CA CYS A 160 12.60 11.55 6.41
C CYS A 160 13.58 10.43 6.80
N LYS A 161 13.04 9.31 7.28
CA LYS A 161 13.85 8.16 7.73
C LYS A 161 13.98 7.06 6.67
N ALA A 162 13.19 7.09 5.62
CA ALA A 162 13.33 6.25 4.41
C ALA A 162 12.44 6.78 3.28
N VAL A 163 12.71 6.30 2.07
CA VAL A 163 11.87 6.54 0.89
C VAL A 163 11.52 5.22 0.21
N ALA A 164 10.31 5.13 -0.37
CA ALA A 164 9.86 3.97 -1.14
C ALA A 164 9.45 4.39 -2.55
N LEU A 165 10.08 3.81 -3.58
CA LEU A 165 9.78 4.09 -4.98
C LEU A 165 8.98 2.96 -5.62
N HIS A 166 7.73 3.24 -6.04
CA HIS A 166 7.05 2.38 -6.99
C HIS A 166 7.57 2.68 -8.41
N ALA A 167 8.27 1.73 -8.99
CA ALA A 167 9.01 1.89 -10.25
C ALA A 167 8.10 1.91 -11.49
N ARG A 168 7.01 2.67 -11.42
CA ARG A 168 6.07 3.01 -12.50
C ARG A 168 5.66 4.47 -12.40
N THR A 169 5.30 5.08 -13.52
CA THR A 169 4.68 6.41 -13.53
C THR A 169 3.21 6.36 -13.12
N ALA A 170 2.60 7.51 -12.84
CA ALA A 170 1.17 7.62 -12.57
C ALA A 170 0.34 7.25 -13.81
N ALA A 171 0.81 7.62 -15.01
CA ALA A 171 0.17 7.29 -16.28
C ALA A 171 0.16 5.77 -16.56
N GLN A 172 1.21 5.04 -16.16
CA GLN A 172 1.27 3.60 -16.31
C GLN A 172 0.27 2.84 -15.43
N LEU A 173 -0.16 3.42 -14.30
CA LEU A 173 -0.93 2.68 -13.30
C LEU A 173 -0.22 1.38 -12.90
N TYR A 174 -0.58 0.27 -13.56
CA TYR A 174 -0.01 -1.05 -13.36
C TYR A 174 0.37 -1.74 -14.68
N ASP A 175 0.31 -0.99 -15.79
CA ASP A 175 0.65 -1.48 -17.11
C ASP A 175 2.16 -1.65 -17.29
N GLY A 176 2.53 -2.61 -18.17
CA GLY A 176 3.93 -2.93 -18.44
C GLY A 176 4.68 -3.46 -17.21
N GLU A 177 5.99 -3.40 -17.27
CA GLU A 177 6.88 -3.82 -16.20
C GLU A 177 7.32 -2.65 -15.32
N ALA A 178 7.65 -2.93 -14.07
CA ALA A 178 8.26 -1.97 -13.17
C ALA A 178 9.73 -1.74 -13.57
N ARG A 179 10.11 -0.49 -13.72
CA ARG A 179 11.47 -0.10 -14.14
C ARG A 179 12.42 -0.08 -12.95
N TRP A 180 13.02 -1.20 -12.65
CA TRP A 180 13.93 -1.34 -11.50
C TRP A 180 15.19 -0.48 -11.61
N ASP A 181 15.61 -0.12 -12.82
CA ASP A 181 16.68 0.84 -13.08
C ASP A 181 16.44 2.20 -12.41
N ALA A 182 15.18 2.63 -12.31
CA ALA A 182 14.82 3.85 -11.58
C ALA A 182 15.05 3.73 -10.07
N ILE A 183 14.87 2.53 -9.48
CA ILE A 183 15.18 2.26 -8.07
C ILE A 183 16.71 2.37 -7.87
N ALA A 184 17.48 1.72 -8.73
CA ALA A 184 18.96 1.81 -8.70
C ALA A 184 19.45 3.25 -8.85
N ASP A 185 18.82 4.02 -9.75
CA ASP A 185 19.17 5.41 -9.93
C ASP A 185 18.84 6.27 -8.69
N LEU A 186 17.65 6.06 -8.09
CA LEU A 186 17.27 6.73 -6.86
C LEU A 186 18.25 6.41 -5.72
N LYS A 187 18.65 5.12 -5.59
CA LYS A 187 19.62 4.69 -4.56
C LYS A 187 20.96 5.38 -4.69
N ARG A 188 21.39 5.69 -5.90
CA ARG A 188 22.62 6.49 -6.12
C ARG A 188 22.46 7.96 -5.74
N LYS A 189 21.24 8.51 -5.75
CA LYS A 189 20.96 9.92 -5.48
C LYS A 189 20.68 10.20 -4.01
N VAL A 190 19.95 9.30 -3.34
CA VAL A 190 19.65 9.34 -1.91
C VAL A 190 20.75 8.57 -1.18
N ARG A 191 21.44 9.20 -0.24
CA ARG A 191 22.71 8.66 0.32
C ARG A 191 22.65 8.37 1.81
N THR A 192 21.84 9.10 2.55
CA THR A 192 21.85 9.06 4.02
C THR A 192 20.68 8.27 4.62
N ILE A 193 19.62 8.03 3.83
CA ILE A 193 18.45 7.29 4.25
C ILE A 193 18.21 6.05 3.38
N PRO A 194 17.58 5.00 3.91
CA PRO A 194 17.22 3.81 3.15
C PRO A 194 16.29 4.11 1.96
N VAL A 195 16.52 3.40 0.86
CA VAL A 195 15.66 3.39 -0.33
C VAL A 195 15.02 2.02 -0.46
N LEU A 196 13.69 1.97 -0.49
CA LEU A 196 12.92 0.74 -0.64
C LEU A 196 12.37 0.62 -2.06
N GLY A 197 12.57 -0.55 -2.67
CA GLY A 197 12.09 -0.85 -4.02
C GLY A 197 10.67 -1.42 -4.02
N ASN A 198 9.82 -0.97 -4.97
CA ASN A 198 8.47 -1.48 -5.12
C ASN A 198 8.10 -1.67 -6.60
N GLY A 199 7.51 -2.81 -6.92
CA GLY A 199 6.97 -3.18 -8.22
C GLY A 199 7.41 -4.56 -8.68
N ASP A 200 6.44 -5.37 -9.12
CA ASP A 200 6.61 -6.70 -9.71
C ASP A 200 7.37 -7.73 -8.85
N ILE A 201 7.17 -7.65 -7.55
CA ILE A 201 7.56 -8.71 -6.61
C ILE A 201 6.35 -9.66 -6.48
N TRP A 202 6.44 -10.81 -7.12
CA TRP A 202 5.40 -11.84 -7.15
C TRP A 202 5.75 -13.04 -6.28
N GLU A 203 7.03 -13.34 -6.14
CA GLU A 203 7.60 -14.42 -5.37
C GLU A 203 8.73 -13.89 -4.47
N ALA A 204 9.07 -14.63 -3.43
CA ALA A 204 10.03 -14.15 -2.43
C ALA A 204 11.41 -13.86 -3.03
N HIS A 205 11.89 -14.70 -3.95
CA HIS A 205 13.17 -14.49 -4.63
C HIS A 205 13.22 -13.23 -5.51
N ASP A 206 12.07 -12.70 -5.97
CA ASP A 206 12.04 -11.40 -6.65
C ASP A 206 12.53 -10.27 -5.73
N ALA A 207 12.29 -10.36 -4.43
CA ALA A 207 12.75 -9.38 -3.46
C ALA A 207 14.29 -9.35 -3.37
N LEU A 208 14.92 -10.52 -3.22
CA LEU A 208 16.38 -10.64 -3.20
C LEU A 208 16.99 -10.19 -4.52
N ARG A 209 16.36 -10.55 -5.64
CA ARG A 209 16.77 -10.12 -6.98
C ARG A 209 16.71 -8.61 -7.12
N MET A 210 15.60 -7.97 -6.73
CA MET A 210 15.48 -6.52 -6.76
C MET A 210 16.59 -5.84 -5.95
N MET A 211 16.83 -6.28 -4.71
CA MET A 211 17.88 -5.70 -3.86
C MET A 211 19.28 -5.88 -4.48
N ARG A 212 19.57 -7.05 -5.03
CA ARG A 212 20.85 -7.33 -5.70
C ARG A 212 21.06 -6.47 -6.95
N GLU A 213 20.04 -6.34 -7.80
CA GLU A 213 20.13 -5.60 -9.07
C GLU A 213 20.11 -4.09 -8.87
N THR A 214 19.42 -3.58 -7.86
CA THR A 214 19.24 -2.14 -7.66
C THR A 214 20.07 -1.54 -6.54
N GLY A 215 20.56 -2.36 -5.63
CA GLY A 215 21.22 -1.93 -4.40
C GLY A 215 20.29 -1.28 -3.36
N CYS A 216 18.96 -1.40 -3.52
CA CYS A 216 18.03 -0.86 -2.53
C CYS A 216 18.13 -1.62 -1.20
N ASP A 217 17.74 -0.94 -0.11
CA ASP A 217 17.93 -1.41 1.26
C ASP A 217 16.79 -2.33 1.77
N GLY A 218 15.72 -2.43 1.01
CA GLY A 218 14.58 -3.27 1.32
C GLY A 218 13.50 -3.18 0.24
N VAL A 219 12.39 -3.87 0.46
CA VAL A 219 11.34 -4.02 -0.55
C VAL A 219 9.95 -3.71 -0.01
N VAL A 220 9.08 -3.23 -0.90
CA VAL A 220 7.67 -2.96 -0.60
C VAL A 220 6.79 -3.89 -1.43
N ILE A 221 5.97 -4.70 -0.77
CA ILE A 221 5.13 -5.71 -1.38
C ILE A 221 3.70 -5.17 -1.57
N GLY A 222 3.28 -5.07 -2.83
CA GLY A 222 1.91 -4.68 -3.17
C GLY A 222 1.07 -5.88 -3.62
N ARG A 223 0.67 -5.89 -4.90
CA ARG A 223 -0.25 -6.89 -5.47
C ARG A 223 0.20 -8.35 -5.34
N GLY A 224 1.48 -8.61 -5.13
CA GLY A 224 2.01 -9.98 -4.97
C GLY A 224 1.41 -10.74 -3.79
N CYS A 225 1.05 -10.05 -2.69
CA CYS A 225 0.45 -10.68 -1.51
C CYS A 225 -1.08 -10.79 -1.58
N LEU A 226 -1.76 -10.21 -2.57
CA LEU A 226 -3.21 -10.27 -2.66
C LEU A 226 -3.70 -11.71 -2.85
N GLY A 227 -4.51 -12.21 -1.93
CA GLY A 227 -4.95 -13.61 -1.88
C GLY A 227 -3.81 -14.61 -1.61
N ARG A 228 -2.64 -14.10 -1.24
CA ARG A 228 -1.43 -14.89 -0.95
C ARG A 228 -0.65 -14.29 0.24
N PRO A 229 -1.28 -14.14 1.42
CA PRO A 229 -0.61 -13.51 2.56
C PRO A 229 0.62 -14.31 3.05
N TRP A 230 0.68 -15.61 2.77
CA TRP A 230 1.85 -16.46 3.05
C TRP A 230 3.13 -16.05 2.30
N LEU A 231 3.03 -15.15 1.32
CA LEU A 231 4.21 -14.54 0.70
C LEU A 231 5.12 -13.86 1.74
N PHE A 232 4.58 -13.37 2.86
CA PHE A 232 5.39 -12.79 3.94
C PHE A 232 6.19 -13.84 4.70
N ARG A 233 5.69 -15.10 4.83
CA ARG A 233 6.47 -16.25 5.33
C ARG A 233 7.60 -16.55 4.36
N ASP A 234 7.28 -16.68 3.09
CA ASP A 234 8.25 -17.02 2.06
C ASP A 234 9.35 -15.94 1.96
N LEU A 235 8.99 -14.66 2.15
CA LEU A 235 9.96 -13.56 2.24
C LEU A 235 10.84 -13.68 3.48
N ALA A 236 10.27 -13.97 4.66
CA ALA A 236 11.05 -14.16 5.88
C ALA A 236 12.04 -15.32 5.70
N ASP A 237 11.61 -16.42 5.10
CA ASP A 237 12.47 -17.57 4.84
C ASP A 237 13.67 -17.21 3.94
N VAL A 238 13.45 -16.55 2.80
CA VAL A 238 14.57 -16.23 1.89
C VAL A 238 15.55 -15.21 2.50
N PHE A 239 15.07 -14.28 3.33
CA PHE A 239 15.95 -13.34 4.05
C PHE A 239 16.77 -14.00 5.16
N GLU A 240 16.33 -15.17 5.65
CA GLU A 240 17.07 -16.00 6.60
C GLU A 240 17.87 -17.13 5.92
N GLY A 241 17.91 -17.13 4.58
CA GLY A 241 18.65 -18.12 3.80
C GLY A 241 17.97 -19.50 3.72
N ARG A 242 16.67 -19.57 4.01
CA ARG A 242 15.87 -20.79 3.85
C ARG A 242 15.11 -20.77 2.52
N GLU A 243 14.84 -21.95 1.97
CA GLU A 243 13.93 -22.08 0.85
C GLU A 243 12.47 -21.90 1.28
N PRO A 244 11.64 -21.20 0.47
CA PRO A 244 10.21 -21.08 0.76
C PRO A 244 9.52 -22.44 0.82
N MET A 245 8.59 -22.57 1.74
CA MET A 245 7.73 -23.76 1.83
C MET A 245 6.78 -23.84 0.62
N ASN A 246 6.27 -25.05 0.37
CA ASN A 246 5.21 -25.22 -0.63
C ASN A 246 4.02 -24.29 -0.31
N PRO A 247 3.38 -23.72 -1.36
CA PRO A 247 2.15 -22.96 -1.18
C PRO A 247 1.07 -23.78 -0.48
N PRO A 248 0.18 -23.15 0.30
CA PRO A 248 -0.94 -23.83 0.96
C PRO A 248 -1.88 -24.50 -0.03
N SER A 249 -2.53 -25.61 0.38
CA SER A 249 -3.64 -26.23 -0.35
C SER A 249 -4.86 -25.33 -0.39
N PHE A 250 -5.87 -25.68 -1.21
CA PHE A 250 -7.12 -24.92 -1.25
C PHE A 250 -7.82 -24.85 0.11
N GLY A 251 -7.81 -25.96 0.87
CA GLY A 251 -8.43 -26.03 2.21
C GLY A 251 -7.77 -25.05 3.19
N GLU A 252 -6.44 -24.99 3.22
CA GLU A 252 -5.69 -24.04 4.06
C GLU A 252 -5.95 -22.59 3.62
N ILE A 253 -6.05 -22.33 2.32
CA ILE A 253 -6.41 -21.01 1.78
C ILE A 253 -7.85 -20.62 2.14
N ALA A 254 -8.76 -21.59 2.13
CA ALA A 254 -10.16 -21.38 2.56
C ALA A 254 -10.21 -20.98 4.05
N ASP A 255 -9.39 -21.60 4.90
CA ASP A 255 -9.31 -21.23 6.31
C ASP A 255 -8.76 -19.82 6.52
N ILE A 256 -7.69 -19.44 5.80
CA ILE A 256 -7.17 -18.07 5.79
C ILE A 256 -8.24 -17.06 5.33
N ALA A 257 -8.97 -17.41 4.29
CA ALA A 257 -10.03 -16.57 3.73
C ALA A 257 -11.20 -16.37 4.71
N LEU A 258 -11.60 -17.44 5.41
CA LEU A 258 -12.64 -17.39 6.43
C LEU A 258 -12.24 -16.55 7.64
N GLU A 259 -11.00 -16.70 8.10
CA GLU A 259 -10.48 -15.87 9.18
C GLU A 259 -10.42 -14.39 8.78
N HIS A 260 -9.92 -14.07 7.58
CA HIS A 260 -9.92 -12.70 7.08
C HIS A 260 -11.33 -12.12 7.04
N ALA A 261 -12.31 -12.89 6.57
CA ALA A 261 -13.71 -12.46 6.53
C ALA A 261 -14.29 -12.25 7.93
N ALA A 262 -13.92 -13.09 8.90
CA ALA A 262 -14.33 -12.95 10.30
C ALA A 262 -13.77 -11.66 10.92
N LEU A 263 -12.47 -11.38 10.75
CA LEU A 263 -11.85 -10.15 11.22
C LEU A 263 -12.47 -8.89 10.56
N LEU A 264 -12.80 -8.96 9.27
CA LEU A 264 -13.54 -7.88 8.59
C LEU A 264 -14.92 -7.68 9.19
N SER A 265 -15.59 -8.77 9.58
CA SER A 265 -16.92 -8.70 10.19
C SER A 265 -16.87 -8.14 11.61
N GLU A 266 -15.84 -8.45 12.37
CA GLU A 266 -15.55 -7.82 13.66
C GLU A 266 -15.35 -6.30 13.51
N TRP A 267 -14.58 -5.89 12.52
CA TRP A 267 -14.24 -4.48 12.30
C TRP A 267 -15.41 -3.65 11.77
N ALA A 268 -16.13 -4.15 10.78
CA ALA A 268 -17.07 -3.34 10.00
C ALA A 268 -18.53 -3.78 10.14
N GLY A 269 -18.79 -4.88 10.88
CA GLY A 269 -20.07 -5.59 10.85
C GLY A 269 -20.18 -6.54 9.65
N GLU A 270 -20.96 -7.62 9.77
CA GLU A 270 -21.00 -8.73 8.81
C GLU A 270 -21.41 -8.29 7.39
N ALA A 271 -22.49 -7.53 7.25
CA ALA A 271 -22.99 -7.16 5.93
C ALA A 271 -22.05 -6.21 5.14
N PRO A 272 -21.42 -5.16 5.71
CA PRO A 272 -20.35 -4.42 5.05
C PRO A 272 -19.11 -5.27 4.76
N ALA A 273 -18.70 -6.13 5.69
CA ALA A 273 -17.56 -7.01 5.55
C ALA A 273 -17.70 -7.95 4.34
N MET A 274 -18.85 -8.60 4.19
CA MET A 274 -19.09 -9.48 3.05
C MET A 274 -19.02 -8.74 1.72
N ARG A 275 -19.51 -7.49 1.65
CA ARG A 275 -19.36 -6.67 0.44
C ARG A 275 -17.89 -6.34 0.15
N MET A 276 -17.09 -6.02 1.17
CA MET A 276 -15.64 -5.78 1.03
C MET A 276 -14.90 -7.06 0.66
N PHE A 277 -15.30 -8.19 1.25
CA PHE A 277 -14.63 -9.47 1.06
C PHE A 277 -14.77 -10.05 -0.35
N ARG A 278 -15.79 -9.66 -1.13
CA ARG A 278 -16.00 -10.15 -2.51
C ARG A 278 -14.75 -10.04 -3.39
N ARG A 279 -14.01 -8.92 -3.29
CA ARG A 279 -12.74 -8.77 -4.03
C ARG A 279 -11.66 -9.73 -3.53
N HIS A 280 -11.56 -9.91 -2.22
CA HIS A 280 -10.58 -10.82 -1.60
C HIS A 280 -10.87 -12.27 -1.95
N SER A 281 -12.14 -12.69 -1.93
CA SER A 281 -12.53 -14.05 -2.32
C SER A 281 -12.08 -14.37 -3.75
N SER A 282 -12.18 -13.40 -4.65
CA SER A 282 -11.70 -13.50 -6.02
C SER A 282 -10.18 -13.68 -6.12
N TRP A 283 -9.42 -13.05 -5.21
CA TRP A 283 -7.95 -13.17 -5.16
C TRP A 283 -7.50 -14.50 -4.55
N TYR A 284 -8.13 -14.94 -3.47
CA TYR A 284 -7.83 -16.21 -2.81
C TYR A 284 -8.07 -17.43 -3.72
N THR A 285 -9.12 -17.38 -4.55
CA THR A 285 -9.51 -18.51 -5.41
C THR A 285 -8.93 -18.46 -6.81
N LYS A 286 -8.03 -17.51 -7.11
CA LYS A 286 -7.51 -17.32 -8.46
C LYS A 286 -6.57 -18.45 -8.87
N GLY A 287 -6.86 -19.07 -10.03
CA GLY A 287 -6.05 -20.11 -10.65
C GLY A 287 -6.55 -21.53 -10.36
N PHE A 288 -7.28 -21.76 -9.29
CA PHE A 288 -7.81 -23.08 -8.96
C PHE A 288 -8.81 -23.60 -10.00
N ARG A 289 -8.90 -24.92 -10.12
CA ARG A 289 -9.82 -25.59 -11.03
C ARG A 289 -11.27 -25.18 -10.72
N GLY A 290 -12.02 -24.85 -11.75
CA GLY A 290 -13.42 -24.41 -11.57
C GLY A 290 -13.60 -23.06 -10.88
N SER A 291 -12.52 -22.31 -10.61
CA SER A 291 -12.53 -21.04 -9.88
C SER A 291 -13.49 -19.98 -10.45
N ALA A 292 -13.80 -20.00 -11.75
CA ALA A 292 -14.77 -19.08 -12.35
C ALA A 292 -16.18 -19.33 -11.79
N LYS A 293 -16.61 -20.61 -11.70
CA LYS A 293 -17.90 -21.01 -11.14
C LYS A 293 -17.95 -20.73 -9.63
N LEU A 294 -16.85 -21.03 -8.92
CA LEU A 294 -16.71 -20.75 -7.50
C LEU A 294 -16.83 -19.25 -7.21
N ARG A 295 -16.12 -18.39 -7.95
CA ARG A 295 -16.19 -16.93 -7.81
C ARG A 295 -17.61 -16.39 -8.06
N SER A 296 -18.33 -16.92 -9.03
CA SER A 296 -19.75 -16.52 -9.26
C SER A 296 -20.63 -16.74 -8.04
N ARG A 297 -20.40 -17.82 -7.27
CA ARG A 297 -21.08 -18.06 -5.98
C ARG A 297 -20.60 -17.11 -4.90
N LEU A 298 -19.30 -16.95 -4.75
CA LEU A 298 -18.66 -16.08 -3.74
C LEU A 298 -19.06 -14.61 -3.88
N MET A 299 -19.33 -14.13 -5.09
CA MET A 299 -19.81 -12.75 -5.32
C MET A 299 -21.23 -12.49 -4.78
N ARG A 300 -22.00 -13.54 -4.48
CA ARG A 300 -23.39 -13.44 -3.97
C ARG A 300 -23.50 -13.64 -2.46
N VAL A 301 -22.41 -14.10 -1.83
CA VAL A 301 -22.36 -14.36 -0.39
C VAL A 301 -22.67 -13.10 0.41
N THR A 302 -23.50 -13.21 1.42
CA THR A 302 -23.94 -12.13 2.30
C THR A 302 -23.63 -12.36 3.79
N THR A 303 -23.33 -13.62 4.17
CA THR A 303 -22.97 -14.02 5.53
C THR A 303 -21.71 -14.87 5.59
N LEU A 304 -21.08 -14.94 6.77
CA LEU A 304 -19.93 -15.82 7.03
C LEU A 304 -20.29 -17.30 6.87
N SER A 305 -21.52 -17.67 7.23
CA SER A 305 -22.03 -19.05 7.07
C SER A 305 -22.08 -19.44 5.60
N GLU A 306 -22.69 -18.61 4.75
CA GLU A 306 -22.72 -18.83 3.31
C GLU A 306 -21.32 -18.87 2.68
N LEU A 307 -20.42 -18.00 3.14
CA LEU A 307 -19.03 -18.01 2.71
C LEU A 307 -18.35 -19.36 3.00
N ARG A 308 -18.54 -19.86 4.23
CA ARG A 308 -18.01 -21.16 4.67
C ARG A 308 -18.54 -22.30 3.82
N GLU A 309 -19.84 -22.36 3.59
CA GLU A 309 -20.45 -23.39 2.77
C GLU A 309 -19.91 -23.40 1.34
N VAL A 310 -19.76 -22.21 0.74
CA VAL A 310 -19.25 -22.09 -0.62
C VAL A 310 -17.79 -22.52 -0.74
N LEU A 311 -16.94 -22.14 0.22
CA LEU A 311 -15.52 -22.50 0.22
C LEU A 311 -15.32 -23.99 0.52
N ARG A 312 -16.06 -24.56 1.48
CA ARG A 312 -15.97 -25.98 1.87
C ARG A 312 -16.53 -26.95 0.83
N ALA A 313 -17.25 -26.45 -0.18
CA ALA A 313 -17.76 -27.27 -1.28
C ALA A 313 -16.71 -27.60 -2.36
N ALA A 314 -15.52 -26.99 -2.31
CA ALA A 314 -14.40 -27.30 -3.20
C ALA A 314 -13.48 -28.34 -2.57
N ASP A 315 -12.65 -28.97 -3.39
CA ASP A 315 -11.67 -29.97 -2.94
C ASP A 315 -10.60 -29.31 -2.03
N PRO A 316 -10.52 -29.66 -0.75
CA PRO A 316 -9.57 -29.04 0.17
C PRO A 316 -8.12 -29.42 -0.11
N ASP A 317 -7.88 -30.56 -0.76
CA ASP A 317 -6.53 -31.08 -1.05
C ASP A 317 -5.99 -30.60 -2.40
N GLU A 318 -6.79 -29.81 -3.16
CA GLU A 318 -6.33 -29.24 -4.41
C GLU A 318 -5.08 -28.38 -4.16
N PRO A 319 -3.91 -28.71 -4.78
CA PRO A 319 -2.69 -27.95 -4.58
C PRO A 319 -2.80 -26.56 -5.22
N PHE A 320 -2.06 -25.59 -4.67
CA PHE A 320 -2.00 -24.25 -5.26
C PHE A 320 -1.45 -24.34 -6.69
N PRO A 321 -2.15 -23.75 -7.69
CA PRO A 321 -1.73 -23.84 -9.08
C PRO A 321 -0.43 -23.08 -9.35
N PRO A 322 0.65 -23.74 -9.80
CA PRO A 322 1.94 -23.07 -10.07
C PRO A 322 1.81 -21.88 -11.02
N ASP A 323 1.00 -21.99 -12.05
CA ASP A 323 0.75 -20.93 -13.02
C ASP A 323 0.10 -19.67 -12.39
N ALA A 324 -0.53 -19.83 -11.21
CA ALA A 324 -1.15 -18.72 -10.50
C ALA A 324 -0.17 -17.91 -9.62
N MET A 325 1.08 -18.37 -9.47
CA MET A 325 2.10 -17.68 -8.65
C MET A 325 2.36 -16.26 -9.16
N ARG A 326 2.54 -16.07 -10.45
CA ARG A 326 2.90 -14.80 -11.08
C ARG A 326 1.73 -14.07 -11.73
N VAL A 327 0.50 -14.58 -11.58
CA VAL A 327 -0.68 -13.92 -12.14
C VAL A 327 -1.05 -12.68 -11.33
N PRO A 328 -1.14 -11.50 -11.94
CA PRO A 328 -1.55 -10.29 -11.25
C PRO A 328 -2.94 -10.41 -10.65
N ARG A 329 -3.07 -9.96 -9.39
CA ARG A 329 -4.31 -9.81 -8.66
C ARG A 329 -4.58 -8.33 -8.40
N GLY A 330 -5.84 -7.98 -8.26
CA GLY A 330 -6.24 -6.58 -8.12
C GLY A 330 -6.32 -5.86 -9.47
N LYS A 331 -6.11 -4.55 -9.45
CA LYS A 331 -6.19 -3.72 -10.65
C LYS A 331 -5.07 -4.06 -11.64
N THR A 332 -5.47 -4.29 -12.89
CA THR A 332 -4.57 -4.54 -14.03
C THR A 332 -4.83 -3.54 -15.16
N ALA A 333 -5.54 -2.45 -14.88
CA ALA A 333 -5.95 -1.47 -15.88
C ALA A 333 -4.73 -0.88 -16.62
N GLY A 334 -4.92 -0.69 -17.93
CA GLY A 334 -3.96 -0.08 -18.82
C GLY A 334 -3.65 1.38 -18.47
N ARG A 335 -2.91 2.05 -19.35
CA ARG A 335 -2.46 3.43 -19.17
C ARG A 335 -3.61 4.43 -19.05
N GLN A 336 -3.36 5.52 -18.32
CA GLN A 336 -4.28 6.65 -18.19
C GLN A 336 -3.61 7.98 -18.54
N LYS A 337 -4.41 8.96 -18.94
CA LYS A 337 -3.99 10.36 -18.90
C LYS A 337 -4.14 10.85 -17.46
N VAL A 338 -3.06 11.35 -16.85
CA VAL A 338 -3.11 11.88 -15.48
C VAL A 338 -3.92 13.19 -15.48
N SER A 339 -5.00 13.20 -14.71
CA SER A 339 -5.83 14.41 -14.55
C SER A 339 -5.26 15.26 -13.43
N LEU A 340 -4.97 16.52 -13.70
CA LEU A 340 -4.45 17.52 -12.76
C LEU A 340 -5.41 18.72 -12.66
N PRO A 341 -5.28 19.58 -11.63
CA PRO A 341 -5.94 20.88 -11.62
C PRO A 341 -5.50 21.73 -12.82
N GLU A 342 -6.37 22.64 -13.23
CA GLU A 342 -6.03 23.62 -14.27
C GLU A 342 -4.80 24.46 -13.85
N GLY A 343 -3.88 24.71 -14.77
CA GLY A 343 -2.65 25.47 -14.51
C GLY A 343 -1.64 24.82 -13.55
N PHE A 344 -1.88 23.59 -13.07
CA PHE A 344 -1.08 22.96 -12.00
C PHE A 344 0.43 22.87 -12.34
N LEU A 345 0.78 22.66 -13.60
CA LEU A 345 2.16 22.53 -14.07
C LEU A 345 2.77 23.83 -14.60
N GLU A 346 1.99 24.91 -14.75
CA GLU A 346 2.47 26.19 -15.29
C GLU A 346 3.51 26.83 -14.36
N ASN A 347 3.34 26.67 -13.04
CA ASN A 347 4.28 27.17 -12.06
C ASN A 347 4.68 26.07 -11.06
N ARG A 348 5.59 25.21 -11.47
CA ARG A 348 6.06 24.08 -10.65
C ARG A 348 6.90 24.49 -9.44
N LEU A 349 7.46 25.72 -9.44
CA LEU A 349 8.34 26.19 -8.36
C LEU A 349 7.58 26.94 -7.26
N THR A 350 6.26 27.08 -7.38
CA THR A 350 5.45 27.62 -6.29
C THR A 350 5.14 26.54 -5.26
N ASP A 351 4.83 26.99 -4.06
CA ASP A 351 4.35 26.19 -2.93
C ASP A 351 2.84 26.32 -2.73
N ASP A 352 2.13 26.93 -3.68
CA ASP A 352 0.70 27.10 -3.63
C ASP A 352 0.01 25.76 -3.41
N THR A 353 -0.74 25.68 -2.33
CA THR A 353 -1.66 24.58 -2.07
C THR A 353 -2.76 24.60 -3.12
N PRO A 354 -3.05 23.46 -3.75
CA PRO A 354 -4.23 23.37 -4.61
C PRO A 354 -5.48 23.81 -3.83
N PRO A 355 -6.46 24.50 -4.47
CA PRO A 355 -7.67 24.91 -3.78
C PRO A 355 -8.31 23.71 -3.10
N VAL A 356 -8.45 23.81 -1.78
CA VAL A 356 -8.97 22.73 -0.90
C VAL A 356 -10.47 22.60 -1.12
N HIS A 357 -10.86 22.00 -2.22
CA HIS A 357 -12.17 21.40 -2.31
C HIS A 357 -12.20 20.22 -1.33
N ILE A 358 -13.20 20.19 -0.43
CA ILE A 358 -13.42 19.20 0.63
C ILE A 358 -12.80 17.86 0.24
N GLU A 359 -11.72 17.48 0.93
CA GLU A 359 -11.06 16.19 0.75
C GLU A 359 -12.06 15.10 1.17
N THR A 360 -12.79 14.59 0.21
CA THR A 360 -13.64 13.42 0.44
C THR A 360 -12.71 12.23 0.70
N PRO A 361 -12.95 11.43 1.76
CA PRO A 361 -12.18 10.20 1.99
C PRO A 361 -12.05 9.43 0.67
N ALA A 362 -10.85 8.97 0.36
CA ALA A 362 -10.62 8.13 -0.81
C ALA A 362 -11.33 6.80 -0.60
N LEU A 363 -12.64 6.79 -0.83
CA LEU A 363 -13.43 5.58 -0.83
C LEU A 363 -13.00 4.70 -1.98
N SER A 364 -12.54 3.51 -1.61
CA SER A 364 -12.39 2.33 -2.46
C SER A 364 -12.20 2.64 -3.94
N GLY A 365 -10.99 2.66 -4.38
CA GLY A 365 -10.76 2.37 -5.78
C GLY A 365 -11.39 1.00 -6.06
N GLY A 366 -12.51 1.00 -6.80
CA GLY A 366 -13.20 -0.19 -7.28
C GLY A 366 -12.28 -1.12 -8.06
#